data_0ebf34c1f808c45bbb69c490cddafdc2
#
_entry.id   0ebf34c1f808c45bbb69c490cddafdc2
#
_cell.length_a   1.000
_cell.length_b   1.000
_cell.length_c   1.000
_cell.angle_alpha   90.00
_cell.angle_beta   90.00
_cell.angle_gamma   90.00
#
_symmetry.space_group_name_H-M   'P 1'
#
loop_
_entity.id
_entity.type
_entity.pdbx_description
1 polymer ?
#
loop_
_entity_poly.entity_id
_entity_poly.type
_entity_poly.pdbx_seq_one_letter_code
_entity_poly.pdbx_strand_id
1 'polypeptide(L)'
;IAHSWSCNVSCNYSVLLKENGNIVRGGVYSSNQLQGAAVGGMVQEIAPNGSVVWEYIHSTASYVSHHDIYLMDNGNVLMTAWNVKSITECTQAGVDGATAEQWPTSIIEVQQNGTGGQVVWEWHIWDHFIQDFDASKDNYGVIADHPELMDINLISVSSGGGGGPGPPPGGDWFHVNGVDYN
;
A
#
# COMPACT_ATOMS: atom_id res chain seq x y z
N ILE A 1 25.91 21.16 1.43
CA ILE A 1 25.37 19.91 0.80
C ILE A 1 26.59 19.08 0.42
N ALA A 2 26.67 17.84 0.94
CA ALA A 2 27.77 16.93 0.61
C ALA A 2 27.54 16.24 -0.76
N HIS A 3 26.28 15.91 -1.07
CA HIS A 3 25.88 15.32 -2.35
C HIS A 3 24.39 15.58 -2.63
N SER A 4 23.98 15.49 -3.89
CA SER A 4 22.58 15.54 -4.31
C SER A 4 22.34 14.57 -5.48
N TRP A 5 21.19 13.94 -5.49
CA TRP A 5 20.76 13.02 -6.56
C TRP A 5 19.73 13.72 -7.45
N SER A 6 19.95 13.70 -8.76
CA SER A 6 18.93 14.12 -9.70
C SER A 6 17.99 12.94 -9.99
N CYS A 7 16.70 13.14 -9.83
CA CYS A 7 15.70 12.10 -10.03
C CYS A 7 14.79 12.46 -11.22
N ASN A 8 14.41 11.45 -12.00
CA ASN A 8 13.59 11.63 -13.20
C ASN A 8 12.09 11.77 -12.97
N VAL A 9 11.61 11.42 -11.74
CA VAL A 9 10.22 11.58 -11.31
C VAL A 9 10.17 12.24 -9.94
N SER A 10 9.02 12.79 -9.57
CA SER A 10 8.81 13.37 -8.24
C SER A 10 9.03 12.35 -7.14
N CYS A 11 9.56 12.78 -6.00
CA CYS A 11 9.69 11.95 -4.82
C CYS A 11 8.31 11.69 -4.20
N ASN A 12 8.15 10.50 -3.63
CA ASN A 12 7.20 10.22 -2.58
C ASN A 12 7.89 10.47 -1.21
N TYR A 13 7.38 9.94 -0.11
CA TYR A 13 7.80 10.34 1.23
C TYR A 13 9.10 9.69 1.72
N SER A 14 9.45 8.50 1.22
CA SER A 14 10.59 7.73 1.75
C SER A 14 11.80 7.74 0.83
N VAL A 15 12.97 7.85 1.45
CA VAL A 15 14.28 7.71 0.81
C VAL A 15 15.28 7.07 1.79
N LEU A 16 16.02 6.08 1.30
CA LEU A 16 17.01 5.32 2.05
C LEU A 16 18.34 5.38 1.32
N LEU A 17 19.44 5.59 2.05
CA LEU A 17 20.80 5.61 1.50
C LEU A 17 21.44 4.24 1.66
N LYS A 18 21.95 3.67 0.57
CA LYS A 18 22.74 2.43 0.55
C LYS A 18 24.22 2.70 0.80
N GLU A 19 24.97 1.71 1.29
CA GLU A 19 26.41 1.80 1.53
C GLU A 19 27.21 2.14 0.25
N ASN A 20 26.73 1.70 -0.93
CA ASN A 20 27.37 1.99 -2.20
C ASN A 20 27.10 3.43 -2.71
N GLY A 21 26.39 4.25 -1.94
CA GLY A 21 26.03 5.61 -2.28
C GLY A 21 24.79 5.76 -3.16
N ASN A 22 24.14 4.67 -3.55
CA ASN A 22 22.83 4.74 -4.20
C ASN A 22 21.76 5.12 -3.18
N ILE A 23 20.66 5.72 -3.65
CA ILE A 23 19.45 5.87 -2.85
C ILE A 23 18.36 4.93 -3.38
N VAL A 24 17.58 4.35 -2.45
CA VAL A 24 16.31 3.69 -2.76
C VAL A 24 15.19 4.61 -2.27
N ARG A 25 14.23 4.91 -3.12
CA ARG A 25 13.20 5.89 -2.83
C ARG A 25 11.85 5.54 -3.41
N GLY A 26 10.78 5.95 -2.74
CA GLY A 26 9.46 6.03 -3.35
C GLY A 26 9.42 7.13 -4.43
N GLY A 27 8.75 6.84 -5.53
CA GLY A 27 8.54 7.77 -6.64
C GLY A 27 7.08 7.90 -7.02
N VAL A 28 6.71 9.01 -7.64
CA VAL A 28 5.36 9.23 -8.16
C VAL A 28 5.29 8.76 -9.61
N TYR A 29 4.57 7.66 -9.84
CA TYR A 29 4.36 7.14 -11.18
C TYR A 29 3.33 8.01 -11.94
N SER A 30 3.73 8.53 -13.10
CA SER A 30 2.92 9.51 -13.86
C SER A 30 1.60 8.96 -14.43
N SER A 31 1.47 7.64 -14.52
CA SER A 31 0.29 6.96 -15.07
C SER A 31 -0.54 6.25 -13.99
N ASN A 32 -0.45 6.69 -12.73
CA ASN A 32 -1.30 6.17 -11.66
C ASN A 32 -2.78 6.32 -12.04
N GLN A 33 -3.51 5.21 -12.02
CA GLN A 33 -4.95 5.19 -12.24
C GLN A 33 -5.73 5.49 -10.94
N LEU A 34 -5.17 5.06 -9.80
CA LEU A 34 -5.69 5.39 -8.49
C LEU A 34 -5.02 6.67 -7.99
N GLN A 35 -5.79 7.56 -7.39
CA GLN A 35 -5.31 8.83 -6.85
C GLN A 35 -5.63 8.89 -5.37
N GLY A 36 -4.74 9.45 -4.57
CA GLY A 36 -4.94 9.55 -3.13
C GLY A 36 -3.82 10.32 -2.46
N ALA A 37 -3.99 10.63 -1.20
CA ALA A 37 -2.94 11.23 -0.40
C ALA A 37 -1.72 10.30 -0.38
N ALA A 38 -0.53 10.84 -0.69
CA ALA A 38 0.73 10.11 -0.70
C ALA A 38 0.84 8.93 -1.68
N VAL A 39 0.00 8.87 -2.71
CA VAL A 39 0.17 7.90 -3.79
C VAL A 39 1.54 8.08 -4.44
N GLY A 40 2.33 7.00 -4.46
CA GLY A 40 3.60 6.92 -5.15
C GLY A 40 3.48 6.11 -6.44
N GLY A 41 3.15 4.84 -6.29
CA GLY A 41 2.98 3.90 -7.39
C GLY A 41 4.27 3.28 -7.91
N MET A 42 5.44 3.63 -7.35
CA MET A 42 6.71 3.06 -7.75
C MET A 42 7.81 3.20 -6.70
N VAL A 43 8.84 2.37 -6.83
CA VAL A 43 10.12 2.50 -6.13
C VAL A 43 11.26 2.51 -7.13
N GLN A 44 12.31 3.28 -6.84
CA GLN A 44 13.51 3.37 -7.68
C GLN A 44 14.78 3.26 -6.84
N GLU A 45 15.83 2.63 -7.41
CA GLU A 45 17.20 2.79 -6.97
C GLU A 45 17.92 3.74 -7.92
N ILE A 46 18.51 4.81 -7.38
CA ILE A 46 19.18 5.87 -8.13
C ILE A 46 20.66 5.92 -7.73
N ALA A 47 21.56 5.85 -8.70
CA ALA A 47 22.98 6.03 -8.46
C ALA A 47 23.35 7.50 -8.20
N PRO A 48 24.54 7.78 -7.61
CA PRO A 48 24.99 9.15 -7.33
C PRO A 48 25.03 10.07 -8.55
N ASN A 49 25.22 9.52 -9.75
CA ASN A 49 25.22 10.29 -11.00
C ASN A 49 23.80 10.58 -11.54
N GLY A 50 22.75 10.15 -10.84
CA GLY A 50 21.35 10.33 -11.22
C GLY A 50 20.78 9.25 -12.13
N SER A 51 21.56 8.23 -12.51
CA SER A 51 21.04 7.14 -13.32
C SER A 51 20.13 6.21 -12.51
N VAL A 52 19.00 5.80 -13.09
CA VAL A 52 18.13 4.78 -12.53
C VAL A 52 18.80 3.42 -12.70
N VAL A 53 19.10 2.76 -11.58
CA VAL A 53 19.72 1.44 -11.54
C VAL A 53 18.65 0.35 -11.56
N TRP A 54 17.56 0.60 -10.87
CA TRP A 54 16.43 -0.31 -10.74
C TRP A 54 15.12 0.46 -10.55
N GLU A 55 14.04 -0.10 -11.04
CA GLU A 55 12.70 0.46 -10.91
C GLU A 55 11.66 -0.65 -10.83
N TYR A 56 10.68 -0.49 -9.95
CA TYR A 56 9.50 -1.34 -9.88
C TYR A 56 8.24 -0.48 -9.75
N ILE A 57 7.26 -0.75 -10.63
CA ILE A 57 5.97 -0.05 -10.63
C ILE A 57 4.94 -0.95 -9.96
N HIS A 58 4.32 -0.45 -8.88
CA HIS A 58 3.20 -1.07 -8.20
C HIS A 58 1.97 -0.17 -8.31
N SER A 59 1.37 -0.15 -9.49
CA SER A 59 0.24 0.72 -9.81
C SER A 59 -0.60 0.16 -10.94
N THR A 60 -1.88 -0.10 -10.65
CA THR A 60 -2.92 -0.51 -11.60
C THR A 60 -4.24 0.16 -11.22
N ALA A 61 -5.35 -0.26 -11.84
CA ALA A 61 -6.70 0.12 -11.43
C ALA A 61 -7.15 -0.56 -10.13
N SER A 62 -6.42 -1.59 -9.64
CA SER A 62 -6.82 -2.41 -8.49
C SER A 62 -5.88 -2.26 -7.29
N TYR A 63 -4.70 -1.69 -7.47
CA TYR A 63 -3.75 -1.46 -6.38
C TYR A 63 -2.77 -0.34 -6.72
N VAL A 64 -2.23 0.30 -5.68
CA VAL A 64 -1.18 1.32 -5.81
C VAL A 64 -0.37 1.41 -4.52
N SER A 65 0.97 1.56 -4.64
CA SER A 65 1.80 1.85 -3.47
C SER A 65 1.67 3.31 -3.05
N HIS A 66 1.77 3.52 -1.73
CA HIS A 66 1.69 4.85 -1.12
C HIS A 66 2.68 4.97 0.04
N HIS A 67 2.88 6.17 0.57
CA HIS A 67 3.67 6.55 1.73
C HIS A 67 5.07 5.96 1.78
N ASP A 68 5.27 4.73 2.28
CA ASP A 68 6.54 4.28 2.79
C ASP A 68 7.11 3.05 2.09
N ILE A 69 8.43 2.96 2.16
CA ILE A 69 9.22 1.80 1.74
C ILE A 69 10.27 1.51 2.82
N TYR A 70 10.63 0.24 2.95
CA TYR A 70 11.76 -0.19 3.79
C TYR A 70 12.69 -1.10 2.99
N LEU A 71 14.00 -0.82 3.04
CA LEU A 71 15.02 -1.63 2.39
C LEU A 71 15.48 -2.72 3.36
N MET A 72 15.22 -3.97 3.02
CA MET A 72 15.60 -5.13 3.82
C MET A 72 17.06 -5.52 3.61
N ASP A 73 17.66 -6.22 4.59
CA ASP A 73 19.06 -6.68 4.53
C ASP A 73 19.33 -7.64 3.37
N ASN A 74 18.30 -8.38 2.92
CA ASN A 74 18.39 -9.26 1.76
C ASN A 74 18.34 -8.51 0.41
N GLY A 75 18.19 -7.18 0.44
CA GLY A 75 18.07 -6.32 -0.73
C GLY A 75 16.65 -6.18 -1.31
N ASN A 76 15.67 -6.87 -0.74
CA ASN A 76 14.27 -6.69 -1.10
C ASN A 76 13.73 -5.37 -0.51
N VAL A 77 12.60 -4.92 -1.02
CA VAL A 77 11.95 -3.70 -0.55
C VAL A 77 10.54 -4.02 -0.07
N LEU A 78 10.23 -3.67 1.19
CA LEU A 78 8.85 -3.62 1.66
C LEU A 78 8.22 -2.32 1.18
N MET A 79 6.95 -2.38 0.81
CA MET A 79 6.17 -1.22 0.36
C MET A 79 4.78 -1.27 0.99
N THR A 80 4.29 -0.13 1.46
CA THR A 80 2.87 0.01 1.80
C THR A 80 2.05 0.24 0.54
N ALA A 81 0.89 -0.38 0.46
CA ALA A 81 0.01 -0.27 -0.70
C ALA A 81 -1.47 -0.32 -0.30
N TRP A 82 -2.33 0.15 -1.19
CA TRP A 82 -3.76 -0.10 -1.16
C TRP A 82 -4.14 -1.14 -2.20
N ASN A 83 -5.14 -1.95 -1.85
CA ASN A 83 -5.85 -2.85 -2.76
C ASN A 83 -7.32 -2.46 -2.83
N VAL A 84 -7.82 -2.20 -4.02
CA VAL A 84 -9.22 -1.82 -4.22
C VAL A 84 -10.11 -3.06 -4.06
N LYS A 85 -11.12 -2.97 -3.21
CA LYS A 85 -12.20 -3.93 -3.03
C LYS A 85 -13.50 -3.34 -3.53
N SER A 86 -14.09 -3.99 -4.50
CA SER A 86 -15.38 -3.58 -5.08
C SER A 86 -16.51 -3.64 -4.05
N ILE A 87 -17.62 -2.95 -4.32
CA ILE A 87 -18.84 -3.03 -3.50
C ILE A 87 -19.30 -4.49 -3.35
N THR A 88 -19.17 -5.30 -4.40
CA THR A 88 -19.54 -6.71 -4.36
C THR A 88 -18.67 -7.51 -3.40
N GLU A 89 -17.34 -7.32 -3.42
CA GLU A 89 -16.41 -7.96 -2.49
C GLU A 89 -16.69 -7.51 -1.06
N CYS A 90 -16.90 -6.21 -0.83
CA CYS A 90 -17.25 -5.67 0.49
C CYS A 90 -18.55 -6.27 1.02
N THR A 91 -19.59 -6.32 0.19
CA THR A 91 -20.88 -6.94 0.55
C THR A 91 -20.72 -8.44 0.86
N GLN A 92 -19.93 -9.15 0.07
CA GLN A 92 -19.68 -10.58 0.28
C GLN A 92 -18.84 -10.84 1.54
N ALA A 93 -17.93 -9.95 1.87
CA ALA A 93 -17.14 -10.01 3.11
C ALA A 93 -17.96 -9.66 4.39
N GLY A 94 -19.20 -9.21 4.25
CA GLY A 94 -20.09 -8.89 5.35
C GLY A 94 -20.00 -7.45 5.86
N VAL A 95 -19.57 -6.52 5.00
CA VAL A 95 -19.66 -5.08 5.31
C VAL A 95 -21.12 -4.66 5.29
N ASP A 96 -21.62 -4.16 6.43
CA ASP A 96 -22.97 -3.65 6.55
C ASP A 96 -23.15 -2.36 5.74
N GLY A 97 -24.13 -2.37 4.84
CA GLY A 97 -24.46 -1.19 4.04
C GLY A 97 -23.37 -0.74 3.07
N ALA A 98 -22.59 -1.66 2.51
CA ALA A 98 -21.55 -1.33 1.53
C ALA A 98 -22.13 -0.57 0.32
N THR A 99 -21.75 0.68 0.14
CA THR A 99 -22.24 1.59 -0.94
C THR A 99 -21.12 2.12 -1.84
N ALA A 100 -19.86 1.87 -1.47
CA ALA A 100 -18.68 2.30 -2.22
C ALA A 100 -17.59 1.24 -2.16
N GLU A 101 -16.65 1.28 -3.09
CA GLU A 101 -15.41 0.51 -3.01
C GLU A 101 -14.60 0.92 -1.79
N GLN A 102 -13.79 -0.03 -1.30
CA GLN A 102 -12.90 0.19 -0.17
C GLN A 102 -11.45 -0.06 -0.60
N TRP A 103 -10.52 0.67 0.02
CA TRP A 103 -9.09 0.59 -0.27
C TRP A 103 -8.32 0.16 0.98
N PRO A 104 -8.45 -1.11 1.40
CA PRO A 104 -7.71 -1.63 2.54
C PRO A 104 -6.21 -1.65 2.25
N THR A 105 -5.44 -1.41 3.31
CA THR A 105 -3.97 -1.46 3.28
C THR A 105 -3.46 -2.88 3.04
N SER A 106 -2.37 -2.97 2.30
CA SER A 106 -1.50 -4.14 2.22
C SER A 106 -0.03 -3.74 2.41
N ILE A 107 0.80 -4.72 2.74
CA ILE A 107 2.26 -4.60 2.73
C ILE A 107 2.78 -5.67 1.78
N ILE A 108 3.64 -5.29 0.86
CA ILE A 108 4.24 -6.19 -0.11
C ILE A 108 5.76 -6.19 0.02
N GLU A 109 6.38 -7.35 -0.18
CA GLU A 109 7.83 -7.48 -0.34
C GLU A 109 8.15 -7.68 -1.81
N VAL A 110 8.97 -6.79 -2.35
CA VAL A 110 9.41 -6.81 -3.74
C VAL A 110 10.86 -7.24 -3.82
N GLN A 111 11.11 -8.32 -4.52
CA GLN A 111 12.45 -8.76 -4.90
C GLN A 111 12.85 -8.16 -6.23
N GLN A 112 14.06 -7.59 -6.30
CA GLN A 112 14.63 -7.10 -7.56
C GLN A 112 14.85 -8.28 -8.52
N ASN A 113 14.44 -8.10 -9.76
CA ASN A 113 14.65 -9.07 -10.85
C ASN A 113 15.07 -8.33 -12.14
N GLY A 114 16.37 -8.29 -12.41
CA GLY A 114 16.91 -7.47 -13.48
C GLY A 114 16.62 -5.99 -13.26
N THR A 115 15.98 -5.35 -14.22
CA THR A 115 15.55 -3.93 -14.14
C THR A 115 14.16 -3.74 -13.54
N GLY A 116 13.41 -4.82 -13.30
CA GLY A 116 12.10 -4.83 -12.68
C GLY A 116 12.10 -5.60 -11.36
N GLY A 117 10.91 -6.04 -10.93
CA GLY A 117 10.74 -6.76 -9.66
C GLY A 117 9.56 -7.72 -9.70
N GLN A 118 9.51 -8.56 -8.68
CA GLN A 118 8.37 -9.43 -8.41
C GLN A 118 7.99 -9.37 -6.94
N VAL A 119 6.71 -9.42 -6.65
CA VAL A 119 6.20 -9.60 -5.29
C VAL A 119 6.50 -11.04 -4.86
N VAL A 120 7.22 -11.19 -3.74
CA VAL A 120 7.61 -12.49 -3.18
C VAL A 120 6.90 -12.80 -1.87
N TRP A 121 6.34 -11.79 -1.23
CA TRP A 121 5.49 -11.90 -0.06
C TRP A 121 4.53 -10.72 -0.02
N GLU A 122 3.33 -10.97 0.54
CA GLU A 122 2.32 -9.94 0.76
C GLU A 122 1.49 -10.24 2.01
N TRP A 123 1.05 -9.20 2.66
CA TRP A 123 0.12 -9.22 3.78
C TRP A 123 -1.00 -8.23 3.50
N HIS A 124 -2.23 -8.67 3.67
CA HIS A 124 -3.40 -7.86 3.44
C HIS A 124 -4.23 -7.75 4.72
N ILE A 125 -4.54 -6.54 5.16
CA ILE A 125 -5.47 -6.33 6.27
C ILE A 125 -6.83 -6.98 5.99
N TRP A 126 -7.18 -7.08 4.72
CA TRP A 126 -8.41 -7.71 4.24
C TRP A 126 -8.59 -9.15 4.71
N ASP A 127 -7.52 -9.89 4.90
CA ASP A 127 -7.54 -11.29 5.31
C ASP A 127 -7.65 -11.45 6.84
N HIS A 128 -7.71 -10.33 7.57
CA HIS A 128 -7.76 -10.28 9.02
C HIS A 128 -9.08 -9.70 9.57
N PHE A 129 -10.17 -9.87 8.81
CA PHE A 129 -11.49 -9.42 9.22
C PHE A 129 -12.39 -10.58 9.65
N ILE A 130 -13.30 -10.25 10.56
CA ILE A 130 -14.40 -11.08 11.03
C ILE A 130 -15.68 -10.23 11.12
N GLN A 131 -16.85 -10.85 11.07
CA GLN A 131 -18.14 -10.20 11.33
C GLN A 131 -19.14 -11.19 11.94
N ASP A 132 -20.05 -10.72 12.74
CA ASP A 132 -21.17 -11.48 13.30
C ASP A 132 -22.53 -10.97 12.81
N PHE A 133 -22.53 -10.11 11.80
CA PHE A 133 -23.68 -9.41 11.24
C PHE A 133 -24.55 -10.30 10.34
N ASP A 134 -23.94 -11.05 9.41
CA ASP A 134 -24.67 -11.86 8.42
C ASP A 134 -24.00 -13.23 8.21
N ALA A 135 -24.67 -14.28 8.70
CA ALA A 135 -24.19 -15.66 8.62
C ALA A 135 -24.14 -16.23 7.18
N SER A 136 -24.71 -15.53 6.21
CA SER A 136 -24.65 -15.91 4.79
C SER A 136 -23.45 -15.37 4.04
N LYS A 137 -22.63 -14.54 4.72
CA LYS A 137 -21.48 -13.85 4.15
C LYS A 137 -20.17 -14.49 4.60
N ASP A 138 -19.11 -14.18 3.86
CA ASP A 138 -17.76 -14.56 4.24
C ASP A 138 -17.37 -13.91 5.58
N ASN A 139 -16.29 -14.39 6.19
CA ASN A 139 -15.78 -13.89 7.46
C ASN A 139 -16.76 -13.98 8.63
N TYR A 140 -17.88 -14.72 8.51
CA TYR A 140 -18.82 -14.87 9.62
C TYR A 140 -18.24 -15.73 10.75
N GLY A 141 -18.30 -15.20 11.95
CA GLY A 141 -17.83 -15.91 13.15
C GLY A 141 -18.19 -15.17 14.44
N VAL A 142 -17.83 -15.78 15.57
CA VAL A 142 -18.01 -15.17 16.89
C VAL A 142 -16.80 -14.26 17.16
N ILE A 143 -16.99 -12.96 17.10
CA ILE A 143 -15.90 -11.96 17.23
C ILE A 143 -15.07 -12.17 18.51
N ALA A 144 -15.74 -12.49 19.63
CA ALA A 144 -15.07 -12.67 20.93
C ALA A 144 -14.11 -13.88 20.97
N ASP A 145 -14.26 -14.83 20.06
CA ASP A 145 -13.41 -16.05 19.97
C ASP A 145 -12.17 -15.83 19.09
N HIS A 146 -12.08 -14.68 18.40
CA HIS A 146 -11.05 -14.36 17.42
C HIS A 146 -10.36 -13.01 17.71
N PRO A 147 -9.57 -12.92 18.80
CA PRO A 147 -8.87 -11.68 19.15
C PRO A 147 -7.79 -11.26 18.14
N GLU A 148 -7.39 -12.15 17.24
CA GLU A 148 -6.45 -11.90 16.13
C GLU A 148 -7.11 -11.25 14.92
N LEU A 149 -8.44 -11.18 14.86
CA LEU A 149 -9.22 -10.60 13.77
C LEU A 149 -9.91 -9.32 14.20
N MET A 150 -10.20 -8.45 13.25
CA MET A 150 -10.91 -7.21 13.47
C MET A 150 -12.34 -7.31 12.94
N ASP A 151 -13.29 -6.81 13.71
CA ASP A 151 -14.66 -6.68 13.24
C ASP A 151 -14.71 -5.67 12.08
N ILE A 152 -15.06 -6.18 10.90
CA ILE A 152 -15.12 -5.39 9.67
C ILE A 152 -16.15 -4.24 9.77
N ASN A 153 -17.17 -4.37 10.66
CA ASN A 153 -18.23 -3.39 10.84
C ASN A 153 -17.94 -2.36 11.94
N LEU A 154 -16.86 -2.54 12.72
CA LEU A 154 -16.35 -1.51 13.63
C LEU A 154 -15.48 -0.47 12.91
N ILE A 155 -15.06 -0.75 11.69
CA ILE A 155 -14.33 0.23 10.90
C ILE A 155 -15.32 1.32 10.51
N SER A 156 -15.33 2.36 11.32
CA SER A 156 -16.10 3.56 11.00
C SER A 156 -15.64 4.06 9.63
N VAL A 157 -16.55 4.05 8.68
CA VAL A 157 -16.38 4.70 7.39
C VAL A 157 -16.32 6.20 7.67
N SER A 158 -15.24 6.65 8.32
CA SER A 158 -15.08 8.06 8.58
C SER A 158 -14.84 8.75 7.24
N SER A 159 -15.74 9.63 6.89
CA SER A 159 -15.64 10.57 5.78
C SER A 159 -14.50 11.60 5.97
N GLY A 160 -13.39 11.18 6.51
CA GLY A 160 -12.24 11.99 6.83
C GLY A 160 -11.18 11.93 5.73
N GLY A 161 -11.53 12.26 4.52
CA GLY A 161 -10.55 12.53 3.49
C GLY A 161 -9.98 13.93 3.67
N GLY A 162 -8.68 14.08 3.79
CA GLY A 162 -8.03 15.33 3.46
C GLY A 162 -8.39 15.70 2.02
N GLY A 163 -8.72 16.96 1.75
CA GLY A 163 -9.35 17.46 0.52
C GLY A 163 -8.52 17.35 -0.78
N GLY A 164 -8.12 16.14 -1.14
CA GLY A 164 -7.45 15.79 -2.40
C GLY A 164 -8.19 14.65 -3.12
N PRO A 165 -7.85 14.35 -4.39
CA PRO A 165 -8.32 13.15 -5.05
C PRO A 165 -7.82 11.94 -4.24
N GLY A 166 -8.72 11.04 -3.88
CA GLY A 166 -8.41 9.89 -3.03
C GLY A 166 -9.47 8.81 -3.13
N PRO A 167 -9.35 7.78 -2.28
CA PRO A 167 -10.40 6.79 -2.12
C PRO A 167 -11.76 7.47 -1.96
N PRO A 168 -12.85 6.81 -2.37
CA PRO A 168 -14.19 7.33 -2.11
C PRO A 168 -14.35 7.67 -0.63
N PRO A 169 -15.22 8.61 -0.27
CA PRO A 169 -15.44 8.95 1.12
C PRO A 169 -15.66 7.69 1.95
N GLY A 170 -14.79 7.49 2.95
CA GLY A 170 -14.77 6.29 3.77
C GLY A 170 -14.11 5.05 3.17
N GLY A 171 -13.51 5.15 1.99
CA GLY A 171 -12.86 4.02 1.31
C GLY A 171 -11.44 3.73 1.78
N ASP A 172 -10.80 4.65 2.44
CA ASP A 172 -9.43 4.52 2.94
C ASP A 172 -9.39 3.78 4.27
N TRP A 173 -9.17 2.47 4.20
CA TRP A 173 -9.15 1.62 5.37
C TRP A 173 -7.71 1.37 5.84
N PHE A 174 -7.42 1.77 7.10
CA PHE A 174 -6.10 1.60 7.72
C PHE A 174 -5.00 2.27 6.92
N HIS A 175 -5.03 3.57 6.87
CA HIS A 175 -4.04 4.41 6.20
C HIS A 175 -2.66 4.26 6.84
N VAL A 176 -1.95 3.17 6.51
CA VAL A 176 -0.62 2.87 7.06
C VAL A 176 0.41 3.84 6.48
N ASN A 177 1.11 4.56 7.34
CA ASN A 177 2.06 5.60 6.96
C ASN A 177 3.51 5.14 7.03
N GLY A 178 3.79 3.99 7.61
CA GLY A 178 5.15 3.50 7.76
C GLY A 178 5.21 1.98 7.86
N VAL A 179 6.33 1.42 7.39
CA VAL A 179 6.68 0.00 7.49
C VAL A 179 8.13 -0.13 7.94
N ASP A 180 8.39 -1.10 8.82
CA ASP A 180 9.72 -1.43 9.30
C ASP A 180 9.83 -2.96 9.45
N TYR A 181 11.06 -3.48 9.49
CA TYR A 181 11.35 -4.90 9.63
C TYR A 181 12.42 -5.12 10.69
N ASN A 182 12.14 -6.01 11.67
CA ASN A 182 13.04 -6.38 12.77
C ASN A 182 13.62 -7.78 12.60
#